data_26ead669bdf5a6635c35d5b78fdcb194
#
_entry.id   26ead669bdf5a6635c35d5b78fdcb194
#
_cell.length_a   1.000
_cell.length_b   1.000
_cell.length_c   1.000
_cell.angle_alpha   90.00
_cell.angle_beta   90.00
_cell.angle_gamma   90.00
#
_symmetry.space_group_name_H-M   'P 1'
#
loop_
_entity.id
_entity.type
_entity.pdbx_description
1 polymer ?
#
loop_
_entity_poly.entity_id
_entity_poly.type
_entity_poly.pdbx_seq_one_letter_code
_entity_poly.pdbx_strand_id
1 'polypeptide(L)'
;MMMKRGCRIVSLFVALDTFLDDTTIARAKRVVDNLAKYQPGIELTVVSDSYLAAAKEELISRHLEKYTCLFCKRRMYRIATSYANRVGAKGIVTGESIGQVASQTLDNLVVLTDAVTIPIYRPLIGFDKEETVIIAREIGTFGQSTSHATGCSAVPKGPSTKANLDFIREIESNLEATAIPLPV
;
A
#
# COMPACT_ATOMS: atom_id res chain seq x y z
N MET A 1 16.26 -3.18 -1.38
CA MET A 1 16.83 -2.19 -2.32
C MET A 1 17.20 -0.87 -1.61
N MET A 2 16.28 -0.19 -0.94
CA MET A 2 16.58 1.10 -0.27
C MET A 2 17.62 0.96 0.86
N MET A 3 17.55 -0.08 1.70
CA MET A 3 18.59 -0.38 2.70
C MET A 3 19.98 -0.52 2.10
N LYS A 4 20.11 -1.16 0.92
CA LYS A 4 21.39 -1.27 0.18
C LYS A 4 21.96 0.10 -0.21
N ARG A 5 21.14 1.14 -0.26
CA ARG A 5 21.51 2.53 -0.53
C ARG A 5 21.70 3.36 0.75
N GLY A 6 21.78 2.72 1.91
CA GLY A 6 21.98 3.38 3.20
C GLY A 6 20.72 3.99 3.82
N CYS A 7 19.53 3.75 3.27
CA CYS A 7 18.30 4.24 3.87
C CYS A 7 17.93 3.41 5.10
N ARG A 8 17.64 4.07 6.21
CA ARG A 8 16.95 3.44 7.33
C ARG A 8 15.46 3.33 7.02
N ILE A 9 14.91 2.14 7.14
CA ILE A 9 13.51 1.84 6.81
C ILE A 9 12.70 1.72 8.10
N VAL A 10 11.53 2.33 8.11
CA VAL A 10 10.47 2.10 9.10
C VAL A 10 9.35 1.36 8.39
N SER A 11 8.95 0.19 8.90
CA SER A 11 7.96 -0.66 8.28
C SER A 11 6.57 -0.31 8.77
N LEU A 12 5.65 -0.09 7.84
CA LEU A 12 4.25 0.21 8.13
C LEU A 12 3.34 -0.78 7.40
N PHE A 13 2.38 -1.34 8.10
CA PHE A 13 1.30 -2.14 7.55
C PHE A 13 -0.04 -1.50 7.93
N VAL A 14 -0.88 -1.24 6.93
CA VAL A 14 -2.24 -0.76 7.14
C VAL A 14 -3.18 -1.96 7.13
N ALA A 15 -3.73 -2.31 8.28
CA ALA A 15 -4.72 -3.35 8.43
C ALA A 15 -6.10 -2.78 8.06
N LEU A 16 -6.74 -3.40 7.08
CA LEU A 16 -8.10 -3.05 6.64
C LEU A 16 -9.08 -3.92 7.41
N ASP A 17 -9.59 -3.42 8.51
CA ASP A 17 -10.29 -4.16 9.59
C ASP A 17 -11.22 -5.29 9.13
N THR A 18 -12.07 -5.05 8.13
CA THR A 18 -13.05 -6.04 7.65
C THR A 18 -12.59 -6.83 6.41
N PHE A 19 -11.48 -6.45 5.78
CA PHE A 19 -11.08 -6.98 4.48
C PHE A 19 -9.78 -7.79 4.51
N LEU A 20 -9.06 -7.77 5.61
CA LEU A 20 -7.83 -8.55 5.85
C LEU A 20 -7.94 -9.30 7.17
N ASP A 21 -7.39 -10.49 7.19
CA ASP A 21 -7.32 -11.32 8.39
C ASP A 21 -5.92 -11.29 9.05
N ASP A 22 -5.83 -11.87 10.22
CA ASP A 22 -4.58 -11.97 11.00
C ASP A 22 -3.47 -12.72 10.24
N THR A 23 -3.81 -13.60 9.29
CA THR A 23 -2.80 -14.34 8.52
C THR A 23 -2.00 -13.41 7.61
N THR A 24 -2.63 -12.34 7.12
CA THR A 24 -1.97 -11.33 6.30
C THR A 24 -1.00 -10.48 7.13
N ILE A 25 -1.39 -10.09 8.35
CA ILE A 25 -0.52 -9.36 9.29
C ILE A 25 0.65 -10.25 9.70
N ALA A 26 0.39 -11.51 10.05
CA ALA A 26 1.42 -12.46 10.43
C ALA A 26 2.42 -12.71 9.30
N ARG A 27 1.96 -12.75 8.02
CA ARG A 27 2.83 -12.84 6.85
C ARG A 27 3.71 -11.61 6.72
N ALA A 28 3.14 -10.40 6.85
CA ALA A 28 3.90 -9.15 6.80
C ALA A 28 4.98 -9.09 7.89
N LYS A 29 4.63 -9.53 9.12
CA LYS A 29 5.59 -9.62 10.23
C LYS A 29 6.76 -10.53 9.90
N ARG A 30 6.51 -11.76 9.42
CA ARG A 30 7.59 -12.70 9.03
C ARG A 30 8.52 -12.10 7.95
N VAL A 31 7.97 -11.34 7.01
CA VAL A 31 8.79 -10.65 6.00
C VAL A 31 9.69 -9.60 6.66
N VAL A 32 9.16 -8.78 7.56
CA VAL A 32 9.93 -7.76 8.27
C VAL A 32 10.97 -8.38 9.20
N ASP A 33 10.62 -9.44 9.94
CA ASP A 33 11.56 -10.19 10.79
C ASP A 33 12.76 -10.71 9.97
N ASN A 34 12.54 -11.17 8.74
CA ASN A 34 13.63 -11.58 7.86
C ASN A 34 14.51 -10.40 7.40
N LEU A 35 13.95 -9.21 7.29
CA LEU A 35 14.71 -8.00 6.95
C LEU A 35 15.61 -7.50 8.09
N ALA A 36 15.40 -7.97 9.33
CA ALA A 36 16.26 -7.66 10.47
C ALA A 36 17.74 -8.06 10.25
N LYS A 37 18.01 -9.01 9.35
CA LYS A 37 19.36 -9.35 8.89
C LYS A 37 20.11 -8.19 8.22
N TYR A 38 19.35 -7.27 7.61
CA TYR A 38 19.88 -6.13 6.86
C TYR A 38 19.76 -4.82 7.64
N GLN A 39 18.81 -4.74 8.56
CA GLN A 39 18.61 -3.62 9.46
C GLN A 39 18.18 -4.16 10.84
N PRO A 40 19.13 -4.39 11.77
CA PRO A 40 18.80 -4.82 13.12
C PRO A 40 17.85 -3.84 13.81
N GLY A 41 16.86 -4.37 14.54
CA GLY A 41 15.86 -3.57 15.24
C GLY A 41 14.74 -3.00 14.35
N ILE A 42 14.62 -3.46 13.10
CA ILE A 42 13.44 -3.15 12.29
C ILE A 42 12.23 -3.92 12.85
N GLU A 43 11.14 -3.20 13.06
CA GLU A 43 9.89 -3.77 13.56
C GLU A 43 8.73 -3.38 12.64
N LEU A 44 7.69 -4.22 12.58
CA LEU A 44 6.46 -3.91 11.85
C LEU A 44 5.54 -3.05 12.71
N THR A 45 5.30 -1.82 12.27
CA THR A 45 4.21 -1.01 12.81
C THR A 45 2.91 -1.35 12.09
N VAL A 46 1.86 -1.64 12.83
CA VAL A 46 0.52 -1.94 12.28
C VAL A 46 -0.42 -0.80 12.65
N VAL A 47 -1.16 -0.32 11.66
CA VAL A 47 -2.22 0.68 11.83
C VAL A 47 -3.51 0.09 11.30
N SER A 48 -4.55 0.01 12.13
CA SER A 48 -5.90 -0.36 11.70
C SER A 48 -6.64 0.84 11.11
N ASP A 49 -7.35 0.63 10.00
CA ASP A 49 -8.14 1.66 9.34
C ASP A 49 -9.47 1.08 8.83
N SER A 50 -10.58 1.65 9.29
CA SER A 50 -11.94 1.25 8.93
C SER A 50 -12.52 2.03 7.74
N TYR A 51 -11.80 3.02 7.24
CA TYR A 51 -12.25 3.89 6.14
C TYR A 51 -12.80 3.13 4.93
N LEU A 52 -12.12 2.04 4.53
CA LEU A 52 -12.47 1.34 3.30
C LEU A 52 -13.87 0.71 3.33
N ALA A 53 -14.39 0.34 4.49
CA ALA A 53 -15.74 -0.23 4.63
C ALA A 53 -16.79 0.81 4.20
N ALA A 54 -16.78 1.98 4.80
CA ALA A 54 -17.71 3.06 4.47
C ALA A 54 -17.49 3.58 3.04
N ALA A 55 -16.24 3.77 2.62
CA ALA A 55 -15.93 4.19 1.25
C ALA A 55 -16.44 3.21 0.20
N LYS A 56 -16.33 1.89 0.45
CA LYS A 56 -16.80 0.87 -0.48
C LYS A 56 -18.33 0.87 -0.59
N GLU A 57 -19.07 1.03 0.50
CA GLU A 57 -20.52 1.14 0.48
C GLU A 57 -20.98 2.32 -0.37
N GLU A 58 -20.37 3.49 -0.17
CA GLU A 58 -20.67 4.68 -0.97
C GLU A 58 -20.31 4.52 -2.44
N LEU A 59 -19.15 3.90 -2.74
CA LEU A 59 -18.77 3.61 -4.13
C LEU A 59 -19.74 2.64 -4.82
N ILE A 60 -20.25 1.63 -4.11
CA ILE A 60 -21.25 0.69 -4.63
C ILE A 60 -22.56 1.43 -4.92
N SER A 61 -23.04 2.28 -4.00
CA SER A 61 -24.27 3.04 -4.18
C SER A 61 -24.26 3.94 -5.42
N ARG A 62 -23.06 4.37 -5.84
CA ARG A 62 -22.82 5.20 -7.02
C ARG A 62 -22.38 4.41 -8.28
N HIS A 63 -22.31 3.09 -8.24
CA HIS A 63 -21.77 2.25 -9.32
C HIS A 63 -20.29 2.58 -9.67
N LEU A 64 -19.50 2.91 -8.66
CA LEU A 64 -18.09 3.32 -8.77
C LEU A 64 -17.13 2.32 -8.12
N GLU A 65 -17.58 1.12 -7.78
CA GLU A 65 -16.81 0.08 -7.08
C GLU A 65 -15.50 -0.29 -7.79
N LYS A 66 -15.40 -0.09 -9.10
CA LYS A 66 -14.17 -0.30 -9.87
C LYS A 66 -12.97 0.54 -9.38
N TYR A 67 -13.22 1.62 -8.63
CA TYR A 67 -12.20 2.49 -8.08
C TYR A 67 -11.80 2.15 -6.64
N THR A 68 -12.43 1.17 -6.00
CA THR A 68 -12.18 0.80 -4.58
C THR A 68 -10.70 0.67 -4.27
N CYS A 69 -9.92 -0.02 -5.10
CA CYS A 69 -8.48 -0.19 -4.86
C CYS A 69 -7.70 1.12 -4.96
N LEU A 70 -8.12 2.09 -5.76
CA LEU A 70 -7.47 3.39 -5.83
C LEU A 70 -7.72 4.22 -4.57
N PHE A 71 -8.96 4.31 -4.09
CA PHE A 71 -9.28 4.99 -2.84
C PHE A 71 -8.58 4.35 -1.64
N CYS A 72 -8.56 3.02 -1.58
CA CYS A 72 -7.81 2.27 -0.58
C CYS A 72 -6.32 2.66 -0.57
N LYS A 73 -5.66 2.63 -1.73
CA LYS A 73 -4.23 2.98 -1.82
C LYS A 73 -3.97 4.46 -1.54
N ARG A 74 -4.82 5.37 -2.00
CA ARG A 74 -4.70 6.80 -1.67
C ARG A 74 -4.78 7.01 -0.16
N ARG A 75 -5.71 6.32 0.51
CA ARG A 75 -5.82 6.34 1.97
C ARG A 75 -4.55 5.79 2.65
N MET A 76 -4.04 4.66 2.20
CA MET A 76 -2.78 4.08 2.71
C MET A 76 -1.60 5.06 2.54
N TYR A 77 -1.53 5.79 1.43
CA TYR A 77 -0.49 6.78 1.20
C TYR A 77 -0.57 7.95 2.19
N ARG A 78 -1.78 8.43 2.49
CA ARG A 78 -1.98 9.48 3.50
C ARG A 78 -1.62 9.01 4.90
N ILE A 79 -2.00 7.79 5.27
CA ILE A 79 -1.60 7.19 6.56
C ILE A 79 -0.08 7.09 6.62
N ALA A 80 0.56 6.58 5.56
CA ALA A 80 2.01 6.47 5.49
C ALA A 80 2.71 7.83 5.56
N THR A 81 2.14 8.87 4.93
CA THR A 81 2.67 10.24 5.00
C THR A 81 2.56 10.82 6.41
N SER A 82 1.41 10.65 7.04
CA SER A 82 1.18 11.10 8.42
C SER A 82 2.18 10.43 9.38
N TYR A 83 2.38 9.12 9.21
CA TYR A 83 3.36 8.38 9.99
C TYR A 83 4.80 8.80 9.68
N ALA A 84 5.14 8.99 8.41
CA ALA A 84 6.45 9.48 7.98
C ALA A 84 6.80 10.82 8.63
N ASN A 85 5.87 11.76 8.65
CA ASN A 85 6.04 13.06 9.31
C ASN A 85 6.29 12.90 10.82
N ARG A 86 5.54 12.01 11.47
CA ARG A 86 5.70 11.73 12.91
C ARG A 86 7.08 11.17 13.27
N VAL A 87 7.62 10.28 12.43
CA VAL A 87 8.94 9.64 12.67
C VAL A 87 10.09 10.36 11.99
N GLY A 88 9.85 11.50 11.34
CA GLY A 88 10.87 12.28 10.63
C GLY A 88 11.40 11.62 9.35
N ALA A 89 10.67 10.68 8.76
CA ALA A 89 11.05 10.05 7.49
C ALA A 89 10.95 11.04 6.32
N LYS A 90 11.80 10.85 5.30
CA LYS A 90 11.93 11.79 4.17
C LYS A 90 11.15 11.36 2.94
N GLY A 91 10.35 10.31 3.05
CA GLY A 91 9.51 9.81 1.95
C GLY A 91 8.94 8.45 2.29
N ILE A 92 8.06 7.97 1.45
CA ILE A 92 7.45 6.63 1.51
C ILE A 92 8.04 5.74 0.42
N VAL A 93 8.13 4.44 0.71
CA VAL A 93 8.62 3.43 -0.24
C VAL A 93 7.49 2.48 -0.54
N THR A 94 7.21 2.24 -1.81
CA THR A 94 6.18 1.30 -2.25
C THR A 94 6.75 0.24 -3.19
N GLY A 95 6.12 -0.92 -3.24
CA GLY A 95 6.52 -2.05 -4.10
C GLY A 95 5.80 -2.06 -5.45
N GLU A 96 5.42 -0.92 -5.98
CA GLU A 96 4.70 -0.83 -7.25
C GLU A 96 5.62 -1.09 -8.44
N SER A 97 5.08 -1.84 -9.42
CA SER A 97 5.70 -2.12 -10.71
C SER A 97 4.66 -1.87 -11.80
N ILE A 98 5.04 -1.20 -12.90
CA ILE A 98 4.12 -0.82 -13.96
C ILE A 98 3.46 -2.06 -14.59
N GLY A 99 2.13 -2.02 -14.72
CA GLY A 99 1.36 -3.05 -15.43
C GLY A 99 1.13 -4.35 -14.68
N GLN A 100 1.67 -4.55 -13.47
CA GLN A 100 1.50 -5.80 -12.73
C GLN A 100 0.08 -6.01 -12.21
N VAL A 101 -0.62 -4.94 -11.84
CA VAL A 101 -2.03 -4.97 -11.44
C VAL A 101 -2.74 -3.70 -11.92
N ALA A 102 -4.06 -3.73 -12.00
CA ALA A 102 -4.87 -2.63 -12.53
C ALA A 102 -4.57 -1.26 -11.91
N SER A 103 -4.25 -1.20 -10.63
CA SER A 103 -3.89 0.06 -9.94
C SER A 103 -2.47 0.58 -10.26
N GLN A 104 -1.69 -0.12 -11.07
CA GLN A 104 -0.29 0.21 -11.38
C GLN A 104 -0.09 0.61 -12.86
N THR A 105 -1.12 1.08 -13.53
CA THR A 105 -1.00 1.78 -14.82
C THR A 105 -0.47 3.19 -14.62
N LEU A 106 0.08 3.81 -15.66
CA LEU A 106 0.60 5.18 -15.57
C LEU A 106 -0.46 6.17 -15.10
N ASP A 107 -1.68 6.12 -15.67
CA ASP A 107 -2.78 6.99 -15.26
C ASP A 107 -3.11 6.83 -13.76
N ASN A 108 -3.17 5.59 -13.30
CA ASN A 108 -3.47 5.29 -11.90
C ASN A 108 -2.32 5.68 -10.95
N LEU A 109 -1.06 5.57 -11.41
CA LEU A 109 0.09 6.02 -10.61
C LEU A 109 0.11 7.55 -10.45
N VAL A 110 -0.33 8.31 -11.44
CA VAL A 110 -0.55 9.76 -11.31
C VAL A 110 -1.58 10.04 -10.21
N VAL A 111 -2.74 9.38 -10.29
CA VAL A 111 -3.80 9.49 -9.28
C VAL A 111 -3.32 9.13 -7.88
N LEU A 112 -2.52 8.07 -7.74
CA LEU A 112 -1.98 7.67 -6.45
C LEU A 112 -0.96 8.68 -5.92
N THR A 113 -0.09 9.20 -6.79
CA THR A 113 0.95 10.17 -6.39
C THR A 113 0.34 11.47 -5.90
N ASP A 114 -0.76 11.91 -6.49
CA ASP A 114 -1.49 13.12 -6.10
C ASP A 114 -2.02 13.09 -4.64
N ALA A 115 -2.19 11.92 -4.07
CA ALA A 115 -2.73 11.79 -2.70
C ALA A 115 -1.82 12.42 -1.62
N VAL A 116 -0.54 12.66 -1.90
CA VAL A 116 0.46 13.10 -0.92
C VAL A 116 1.50 14.04 -1.52
N THR A 117 2.14 14.84 -0.66
CA THR A 117 3.19 15.79 -1.06
C THR A 117 4.61 15.31 -0.73
N ILE A 118 4.73 14.26 0.08
CA ILE A 118 6.03 13.67 0.43
C ILE A 118 6.55 12.81 -0.73
N PRO A 119 7.87 12.73 -0.98
CA PRO A 119 8.42 11.88 -2.03
C PRO A 119 7.99 10.42 -1.92
N ILE A 120 7.61 9.82 -3.05
CA ILE A 120 7.30 8.39 -3.16
C ILE A 120 8.41 7.71 -3.96
N TYR A 121 9.11 6.77 -3.31
CA TYR A 121 10.15 5.96 -3.93
C TYR A 121 9.57 4.62 -4.37
N ARG A 122 9.66 4.32 -5.66
CA ARG A 122 9.17 3.08 -6.29
C ARG A 122 10.33 2.27 -6.86
N PRO A 123 11.15 1.62 -6.03
CA PRO A 123 12.39 0.98 -6.48
C PRO A 123 12.16 -0.22 -7.44
N LEU A 124 10.93 -0.70 -7.58
CA LEU A 124 10.55 -1.80 -8.46
C LEU A 124 9.77 -1.34 -9.70
N ILE A 125 9.67 -0.04 -9.95
CA ILE A 125 8.73 0.51 -10.93
C ILE A 125 8.91 -0.04 -12.36
N GLY A 126 10.13 -0.31 -12.78
CA GLY A 126 10.46 -0.86 -14.08
C GLY A 126 10.74 -2.36 -14.09
N PHE A 127 10.58 -3.04 -12.95
CA PHE A 127 10.87 -4.46 -12.83
C PHE A 127 9.66 -5.31 -13.22
N ASP A 128 9.90 -6.40 -13.90
CA ASP A 128 8.89 -7.42 -14.08
C ASP A 128 8.73 -8.32 -12.83
N LYS A 129 7.80 -9.28 -12.91
CA LYS A 129 7.53 -10.17 -11.80
C LYS A 129 8.70 -11.12 -11.51
N GLU A 130 9.40 -11.57 -12.54
CA GLU A 130 10.50 -12.53 -12.40
C GLU A 130 11.72 -11.87 -11.77
N GLU A 131 12.08 -10.66 -12.21
CA GLU A 131 13.16 -9.86 -11.61
C GLU A 131 12.89 -9.60 -10.13
N THR A 132 11.64 -9.26 -9.78
CA THR A 132 11.24 -9.06 -8.38
C THR A 132 11.35 -10.36 -7.57
N VAL A 133 10.96 -11.50 -8.13
CA VAL A 133 11.08 -12.83 -7.48
C VAL A 133 12.54 -13.21 -7.26
N ILE A 134 13.42 -12.95 -8.21
CA ILE A 134 14.87 -13.22 -8.07
C ILE A 134 15.40 -12.46 -6.84
N ILE A 135 15.14 -11.16 -6.75
CA ILE A 135 15.56 -10.34 -5.60
C ILE A 135 14.96 -10.87 -4.29
N ALA A 136 13.66 -11.21 -4.29
CA ALA A 136 13.01 -11.75 -3.10
C ALA A 136 13.64 -13.07 -2.61
N ARG A 137 14.10 -13.91 -3.52
CA ARG A 137 14.85 -15.14 -3.20
C ARG A 137 16.23 -14.83 -2.64
N GLU A 138 16.97 -13.93 -3.28
CA GLU A 138 18.31 -13.51 -2.83
C GLU A 138 18.30 -12.94 -1.40
N ILE A 139 17.31 -12.12 -1.08
CA ILE A 139 17.19 -11.54 0.28
C ILE A 139 16.43 -12.45 1.26
N GLY A 140 15.98 -13.63 0.83
CA GLY A 140 15.34 -14.63 1.66
C GLY A 140 13.90 -14.32 2.08
N THR A 141 13.20 -13.39 1.40
CA THR A 141 11.81 -13.02 1.72
C THR A 141 10.78 -13.77 0.88
N PHE A 142 11.18 -14.47 -0.17
CA PHE A 142 10.25 -15.11 -1.11
C PHE A 142 9.33 -16.12 -0.42
N GLY A 143 9.88 -17.04 0.38
CA GLY A 143 9.11 -18.08 1.06
C GLY A 143 8.05 -17.48 2.02
N GLN A 144 8.42 -16.45 2.76
CA GLN A 144 7.48 -15.73 3.64
C GLN A 144 6.41 -14.98 2.85
N SER A 145 6.79 -14.31 1.75
CA SER A 145 5.88 -13.54 0.92
C SER A 145 4.84 -14.41 0.19
N THR A 146 5.19 -15.66 -0.13
CA THR A 146 4.32 -16.62 -0.81
C THR A 146 3.59 -17.57 0.13
N SER A 147 3.86 -17.52 1.44
CA SER A 147 3.12 -18.31 2.43
C SER A 147 1.63 -17.97 2.39
N HIS A 148 0.79 -18.97 2.73
CA HIS A 148 -0.66 -18.80 2.72
C HIS A 148 -1.09 -17.58 3.55
N ALA A 149 -1.92 -16.75 2.95
CA ALA A 149 -2.69 -15.70 3.61
C ALA A 149 -3.92 -15.41 2.75
N THR A 150 -5.00 -15.06 3.41
CA THR A 150 -6.23 -14.65 2.73
C THR A 150 -5.99 -13.34 1.98
N GLY A 151 -6.44 -13.28 0.73
CA GLY A 151 -6.37 -12.04 -0.05
C GLY A 151 -7.35 -10.98 0.47
N CYS A 152 -7.19 -9.75 0.00
CA CYS A 152 -8.13 -8.68 0.32
C CYS A 152 -9.50 -8.97 -0.32
N SER A 153 -10.55 -9.06 0.50
CA SER A 153 -11.93 -9.31 0.03
C SER A 153 -12.62 -8.07 -0.56
N ALA A 154 -11.99 -6.90 -0.47
CA ALA A 154 -12.52 -5.66 -1.03
C ALA A 154 -12.29 -5.49 -2.54
N VAL A 155 -11.46 -6.31 -3.16
CA VAL A 155 -11.08 -6.17 -4.58
C VAL A 155 -12.32 -6.28 -5.48
N PRO A 156 -12.59 -5.27 -6.33
CA PRO A 156 -13.76 -5.27 -7.20
C PRO A 156 -13.60 -6.22 -8.40
N LYS A 157 -14.73 -6.64 -8.95
CA LYS A 157 -14.75 -7.32 -10.26
C LYS A 157 -14.47 -6.29 -11.36
N GLY A 158 -13.34 -6.33 -12.01
CA GLY A 158 -12.98 -5.37 -13.07
C GLY A 158 -12.52 -4.01 -12.53
N PRO A 159 -11.39 -3.97 -11.79
CA PRO A 159 -10.82 -2.74 -11.29
C PRO A 159 -10.41 -1.80 -12.43
N SER A 160 -10.56 -0.48 -12.23
CA SER A 160 -10.20 0.53 -13.23
C SER A 160 -8.70 0.52 -13.53
N THR A 161 -8.35 0.51 -14.82
CA THR A 161 -6.97 0.66 -15.30
C THR A 161 -6.67 2.09 -15.77
N LYS A 162 -7.70 2.93 -15.88
CA LYS A 162 -7.58 4.32 -16.34
C LYS A 162 -8.52 5.20 -15.53
N ALA A 163 -7.97 5.84 -14.50
CA ALA A 163 -8.70 6.79 -13.69
C ALA A 163 -8.38 8.23 -14.10
N ASN A 164 -9.39 9.09 -14.08
CA ASN A 164 -9.22 10.52 -14.24
C ASN A 164 -8.98 11.17 -12.88
N LEU A 165 -7.94 11.99 -12.76
CA LEU A 165 -7.51 12.59 -11.50
C LEU A 165 -8.59 13.51 -10.90
N ASP A 166 -9.17 14.41 -11.72
CA ASP A 166 -10.14 15.38 -11.24
C ASP A 166 -11.42 14.68 -10.75
N PHE A 167 -11.85 13.64 -11.48
CA PHE A 167 -12.97 12.80 -11.08
C PHE A 167 -12.72 12.08 -9.74
N ILE A 168 -11.51 11.54 -9.54
CA ILE A 168 -11.16 10.88 -8.27
C ILE A 168 -11.12 11.89 -7.11
N ARG A 169 -10.59 13.09 -7.32
CA ARG A 169 -10.58 14.17 -6.31
C ARG A 169 -12.00 14.58 -5.90
N GLU A 170 -12.89 14.75 -6.89
CA GLU A 170 -14.31 15.09 -6.65
C GLU A 170 -14.99 14.03 -5.77
N ILE A 171 -14.85 12.75 -6.11
CA ILE A 171 -15.46 11.68 -5.31
C ILE A 171 -14.84 11.63 -3.92
N GLU A 172 -13.51 11.71 -3.83
CA GLU A 172 -12.77 11.60 -2.58
C GLU A 172 -13.16 12.70 -1.59
N SER A 173 -13.40 13.94 -2.06
CA SER A 173 -13.84 15.05 -1.21
C SER A 173 -15.17 14.75 -0.49
N ASN A 174 -16.01 13.88 -1.04
CA ASN A 174 -17.27 13.45 -0.45
C ASN A 174 -17.11 12.21 0.47
N LEU A 175 -16.00 11.48 0.35
CA LEU A 175 -15.75 10.24 1.10
C LEU A 175 -14.89 10.46 2.36
N GLU A 176 -14.12 11.53 2.42
CA GLU A 176 -13.12 11.75 3.48
C GLU A 176 -13.71 12.43 4.72
N ALA A 177 -14.66 11.76 5.39
CA ALA A 177 -15.18 12.23 6.69
C ALA A 177 -14.41 11.65 7.90
N THR A 178 -13.52 10.68 7.71
CA THR A 178 -12.84 10.00 8.83
C THR A 178 -11.41 10.48 9.03
N ALA A 179 -11.04 10.74 10.30
CA ALA A 179 -9.67 11.09 10.67
C ALA A 179 -8.66 10.03 10.20
N ILE A 180 -7.45 10.47 9.84
CA ILE A 180 -6.36 9.56 9.47
C ILE A 180 -5.81 8.91 10.74
N PRO A 181 -5.88 7.57 10.88
CA PRO A 181 -5.35 6.89 12.05
C PRO A 181 -3.83 6.97 12.09
N LEU A 182 -3.30 7.07 13.29
CA LEU A 182 -1.86 6.97 13.56
C LEU A 182 -1.61 5.80 14.48
N PRO A 183 -0.47 5.10 14.33
CA PRO A 183 -0.08 4.07 15.28
C PRO A 183 0.13 4.71 16.66
N VAL A 184 -0.30 4.00 17.68
CA VAL A 184 -0.10 4.37 19.10
C VAL A 184 1.35 4.18 19.50
#